data_2bf61f47de15c9dd5909b25c45d76db5
#
_entry.id   2bf61f47de15c9dd5909b25c45d76db5
#
_cell.length_a   1.000
_cell.length_b   1.000
_cell.length_c   1.000
_cell.angle_alpha   90.00
_cell.angle_beta   90.00
_cell.angle_gamma   90.00
#
_symmetry.space_group_name_H-M   'P 1'
#
loop_
_entity.id
_entity.type
_entity.pdbx_description
1 polymer ?
#
loop_
_entity_poly.entity_id
_entity_poly.type
_entity_poly.pdbx_seq_one_letter_code
_entity_poly.pdbx_strand_id
1 'polypeptide(L)'
;MNLLVEMKNIKKSFGRVQALKGVDFHVSRNEIVGLLGDNGAGKSTLIKILVGYYQPDEGEIYFEGNKVNFKSPWQSRYLGIETVYQDLALVNLMPLWRNFFLGREMVKRIGPFSWIERRKMRKIVVDAMNDVGISVRNPDETVAFMSGGERQAIAIARAIHFGAKLLILDEPTAALSVGETRKVLEHIEEAKKRGISV
;
A
#
# COMPACT_ATOMS: atom_id res chain seq x y z
N MET A 1 -11.94 0.83 -22.12
CA MET A 1 -11.95 0.83 -20.64
C MET A 1 -10.67 1.50 -20.16
N ASN A 2 -10.74 2.35 -19.13
CA ASN A 2 -9.56 3.05 -18.61
C ASN A 2 -8.92 2.18 -17.51
N LEU A 3 -8.28 1.05 -17.92
CA LEU A 3 -7.68 0.11 -16.98
C LEU A 3 -6.39 0.69 -16.38
N LEU A 4 -6.25 0.57 -15.06
CA LEU A 4 -5.02 0.85 -14.34
C LEU A 4 -4.12 -0.38 -14.30
N VAL A 5 -4.70 -1.54 -13.95
CA VAL A 5 -4.05 -2.85 -13.94
C VAL A 5 -4.83 -3.81 -14.82
N GLU A 6 -4.13 -4.63 -15.57
CA GLU A 6 -4.69 -5.77 -16.29
C GLU A 6 -3.72 -6.95 -16.18
N MET A 7 -4.20 -8.06 -15.69
CA MET A 7 -3.48 -9.32 -15.58
C MET A 7 -4.19 -10.36 -16.45
N LYS A 8 -3.47 -11.00 -17.37
CA LYS A 8 -4.04 -11.93 -18.37
C LYS A 8 -3.45 -13.31 -18.21
N ASN A 9 -4.31 -14.30 -18.07
CA ASN A 9 -3.97 -15.73 -18.05
C ASN A 9 -2.83 -16.06 -17.07
N ILE A 10 -2.87 -15.49 -15.88
CA ILE A 10 -1.81 -15.63 -14.87
C ILE A 10 -1.83 -17.05 -14.30
N LYS A 11 -0.72 -17.76 -14.48
CA LYS A 11 -0.49 -19.07 -13.89
C LYS A 11 0.64 -19.03 -12.89
N LYS A 12 0.50 -19.80 -11.81
CA LYS A 12 1.54 -19.96 -10.80
C LYS A 12 1.44 -21.29 -10.11
N SER A 13 2.57 -22.00 -10.05
CA SER A 13 2.71 -23.27 -9.34
C SER A 13 3.83 -23.19 -8.31
N PHE A 14 3.64 -23.89 -7.20
CA PHE A 14 4.64 -24.09 -6.17
C PHE A 14 4.85 -25.62 -6.02
N GLY A 15 5.88 -26.12 -6.65
CA GLY A 15 6.10 -27.57 -6.78
C GLY A 15 4.92 -28.23 -7.51
N ARG A 16 4.20 -29.11 -6.82
CA ARG A 16 3.02 -29.83 -7.37
C ARG A 16 1.70 -29.08 -7.20
N VAL A 17 1.70 -27.97 -6.46
CA VAL A 17 0.46 -27.22 -6.17
C VAL A 17 0.33 -26.08 -7.17
N GLN A 18 -0.69 -26.14 -8.02
CA GLN A 18 -1.04 -25.06 -8.94
C GLN A 18 -1.93 -24.04 -8.22
N ALA A 19 -1.32 -22.95 -7.77
CA ALA A 19 -2.00 -21.89 -7.01
C ALA A 19 -2.87 -21.00 -7.91
N LEU A 20 -2.44 -20.73 -9.15
CA LEU A 20 -3.21 -19.97 -10.15
C LEU A 20 -3.24 -20.77 -11.46
N LYS A 21 -4.42 -20.89 -12.05
CA LYS A 21 -4.70 -21.79 -13.21
C LYS A 21 -5.04 -21.03 -14.50
N GLY A 22 -4.57 -19.82 -14.65
CA GLY A 22 -4.92 -18.92 -15.75
C GLY A 22 -5.99 -17.93 -15.31
N VAL A 23 -5.62 -17.03 -14.40
CA VAL A 23 -6.51 -16.04 -13.81
C VAL A 23 -6.39 -14.74 -14.59
N ASP A 24 -7.56 -14.18 -15.00
CA ASP A 24 -7.69 -12.82 -15.49
C ASP A 24 -8.16 -11.93 -14.35
N PHE A 25 -7.52 -10.77 -14.19
CA PHE A 25 -7.87 -9.79 -13.16
C PHE A 25 -7.61 -8.39 -13.67
N HIS A 26 -8.47 -7.47 -13.35
CA HIS A 26 -8.27 -6.06 -13.73
C HIS A 26 -8.76 -5.11 -12.64
N VAL A 27 -8.21 -3.91 -12.67
CA VAL A 27 -8.63 -2.76 -11.86
C VAL A 27 -8.70 -1.55 -12.78
N SER A 28 -9.83 -0.87 -12.82
CA SER A 28 -9.97 0.37 -13.56
C SER A 28 -9.37 1.54 -12.76
N ARG A 29 -9.11 2.66 -13.43
CA ARG A 29 -8.72 3.87 -12.71
C ARG A 29 -9.85 4.36 -11.81
N ASN A 30 -9.48 4.79 -10.61
CA ASN A 30 -10.40 5.32 -9.61
C ASN A 30 -11.51 4.34 -9.21
N GLU A 31 -11.18 3.06 -9.13
CA GLU A 31 -12.08 1.98 -8.75
C GLU A 31 -11.68 1.38 -7.40
N ILE A 32 -12.68 0.94 -6.61
CA ILE A 32 -12.46 0.09 -5.44
C ILE A 32 -12.89 -1.33 -5.82
N VAL A 33 -11.96 -2.29 -5.73
CA VAL A 33 -12.17 -3.70 -6.08
C VAL A 33 -11.99 -4.56 -4.85
N GLY A 34 -13.00 -5.34 -4.50
CA GLY A 34 -12.91 -6.35 -3.44
C GLY A 34 -12.51 -7.72 -4.02
N LEU A 35 -11.32 -8.22 -3.66
CA LEU A 35 -10.88 -9.56 -4.04
C LEU A 35 -11.34 -10.58 -2.99
N LEU A 36 -12.39 -11.32 -3.29
CA LEU A 36 -13.03 -12.30 -2.40
C LEU A 36 -12.73 -13.74 -2.84
N GLY A 37 -12.82 -14.66 -1.91
CA GLY A 37 -12.67 -16.10 -2.16
C GLY A 37 -12.19 -16.86 -0.91
N ASP A 38 -12.29 -18.18 -0.93
CA ASP A 38 -11.91 -19.04 0.18
C ASP A 38 -10.41 -19.03 0.50
N ASN A 39 -10.06 -19.54 1.67
CA ASN A 39 -8.65 -19.75 2.02
C ASN A 39 -8.02 -20.75 1.04
N GLY A 40 -6.84 -20.41 0.51
CA GLY A 40 -6.18 -21.22 -0.52
C GLY A 40 -6.63 -20.95 -1.96
N ALA A 41 -7.60 -20.07 -2.21
CA ALA A 41 -8.07 -19.74 -3.56
C ALA A 41 -7.04 -18.97 -4.43
N GLY A 42 -5.85 -18.66 -3.92
CA GLY A 42 -4.79 -17.99 -4.67
C GLY A 42 -4.78 -16.47 -4.57
N LYS A 43 -5.69 -15.84 -3.79
CA LYS A 43 -5.77 -14.37 -3.64
C LYS A 43 -4.42 -13.72 -3.31
N SER A 44 -3.78 -14.17 -2.24
CA SER A 44 -2.48 -13.62 -1.82
C SER A 44 -1.38 -13.93 -2.83
N THR A 45 -1.46 -15.03 -3.59
CA THR A 45 -0.52 -15.34 -4.67
C THR A 45 -0.67 -14.36 -5.82
N LEU A 46 -1.91 -14.03 -6.22
CA LEU A 46 -2.19 -13.06 -7.27
C LEU A 46 -1.66 -11.68 -6.89
N ILE A 47 -1.94 -11.22 -5.67
CA ILE A 47 -1.44 -9.94 -5.16
C ILE A 47 0.10 -9.94 -5.07
N LYS A 48 0.73 -11.01 -4.57
CA LYS A 48 2.20 -11.12 -4.51
C LYS A 48 2.86 -11.11 -5.89
N ILE A 49 2.17 -11.58 -6.93
CA ILE A 49 2.63 -11.45 -8.31
C ILE A 49 2.50 -9.99 -8.77
N LEU A 50 1.35 -9.36 -8.55
CA LEU A 50 1.11 -7.96 -8.93
C LEU A 50 2.13 -7.00 -8.29
N VAL A 51 2.50 -7.24 -7.05
CA VAL A 51 3.50 -6.42 -6.35
C VAL A 51 4.95 -6.82 -6.62
N GLY A 52 5.19 -7.86 -7.44
CA GLY A 52 6.54 -8.29 -7.82
C GLY A 52 7.29 -9.10 -6.77
N TYR A 53 6.58 -9.67 -5.79
CA TYR A 53 7.17 -10.60 -4.83
C TYR A 53 7.38 -12.00 -5.45
N TYR A 54 6.44 -12.45 -6.29
CA TYR A 54 6.56 -13.64 -7.11
C TYR A 54 6.52 -13.28 -8.60
N GLN A 55 7.19 -14.10 -9.41
CA GLN A 55 7.03 -14.07 -10.86
C GLN A 55 5.91 -15.04 -11.26
N PRO A 56 5.02 -14.68 -12.19
CA PRO A 56 4.12 -15.65 -12.80
C PRO A 56 4.91 -16.68 -13.61
N ASP A 57 4.39 -17.90 -13.71
CA ASP A 57 4.99 -18.91 -14.59
C ASP A 57 4.56 -18.66 -16.04
N GLU A 58 3.31 -18.21 -16.23
CA GLU A 58 2.75 -17.79 -17.52
C GLU A 58 1.79 -16.60 -17.32
N GLY A 59 1.48 -15.91 -18.40
CA GLY A 59 0.56 -14.76 -18.43
C GLY A 59 1.28 -13.44 -18.54
N GLU A 60 0.50 -12.37 -18.58
CA GLU A 60 0.98 -11.02 -18.81
C GLU A 60 0.36 -10.04 -17.84
N ILE A 61 1.15 -9.05 -17.43
CA ILE A 61 0.71 -7.97 -16.55
C ILE A 61 0.90 -6.65 -17.27
N TYR A 62 -0.13 -5.82 -17.23
CA TYR A 62 -0.11 -4.46 -17.76
C TYR A 62 -0.44 -3.47 -16.65
N PHE A 63 0.33 -2.40 -16.58
CA PHE A 63 0.09 -1.27 -15.70
C PHE A 63 0.05 0.02 -16.54
N GLU A 64 -1.06 0.76 -16.43
CA GLU A 64 -1.33 1.94 -17.26
C GLU A 64 -1.17 1.66 -18.77
N GLY A 65 -1.61 0.47 -19.22
CA GLY A 65 -1.54 0.03 -20.60
C GLY A 65 -0.15 -0.47 -21.06
N ASN A 66 0.87 -0.34 -20.24
CA ASN A 66 2.23 -0.79 -20.56
C ASN A 66 2.47 -2.18 -19.97
N LYS A 67 3.00 -3.10 -20.77
CA LYS A 67 3.42 -4.42 -20.28
C LYS A 67 4.54 -4.26 -19.27
N VAL A 68 4.37 -4.87 -18.09
CA VAL A 68 5.34 -4.81 -16.99
C VAL A 68 5.74 -6.22 -16.55
N ASN A 69 6.96 -6.32 -16.01
CA ASN A 69 7.45 -7.54 -15.38
C ASN A 69 8.23 -7.12 -14.13
N PHE A 70 7.56 -7.12 -13.00
CA PHE A 70 8.14 -6.70 -11.73
C PHE A 70 9.04 -7.80 -11.17
N LYS A 71 10.34 -7.56 -11.12
CA LYS A 71 11.32 -8.48 -10.52
C LYS A 71 11.48 -8.28 -9.02
N SER A 72 10.88 -7.25 -8.45
CA SER A 72 10.93 -6.94 -7.01
C SER A 72 9.80 -5.98 -6.63
N PRO A 73 9.39 -5.98 -5.33
CA PRO A 73 8.40 -5.04 -4.81
C PRO A 73 8.81 -3.56 -4.91
N TRP A 74 10.10 -3.29 -5.04
CA TRP A 74 10.58 -1.93 -5.26
C TRP A 74 10.15 -1.37 -6.61
N GLN A 75 10.16 -2.22 -7.66
CA GLN A 75 9.77 -1.80 -9.02
C GLN A 75 8.28 -1.48 -9.12
N SER A 76 7.41 -2.30 -8.53
CA SER A 76 5.97 -2.04 -8.50
C SER A 76 5.65 -0.77 -7.72
N ARG A 77 6.30 -0.59 -6.58
CA ARG A 77 6.19 0.61 -5.75
C ARG A 77 6.67 1.88 -6.47
N TYR A 78 7.74 1.79 -7.25
CA TYR A 78 8.24 2.92 -8.06
C TYR A 78 7.21 3.40 -9.08
N LEU A 79 6.38 2.50 -9.63
CA LEU A 79 5.29 2.85 -10.54
C LEU A 79 4.01 3.33 -9.84
N GLY A 80 3.96 3.26 -8.50
CA GLY A 80 2.83 3.71 -7.69
C GLY A 80 1.88 2.60 -7.24
N ILE A 81 2.33 1.33 -7.19
CA ILE A 81 1.58 0.25 -6.55
C ILE A 81 2.07 0.13 -5.11
N GLU A 82 1.28 0.60 -4.17
CA GLU A 82 1.59 0.54 -2.74
C GLU A 82 0.74 -0.52 -2.05
N THR A 83 1.34 -1.22 -1.08
CA THR A 83 0.67 -2.29 -0.33
C THR A 83 0.70 -1.99 1.16
N VAL A 84 -0.45 -2.08 1.78
CA VAL A 84 -0.62 -2.06 3.24
C VAL A 84 -0.95 -3.49 3.66
N TYR A 85 0.00 -4.13 4.30
CA TYR A 85 -0.16 -5.49 4.83
C TYR A 85 -0.91 -5.50 6.15
N GLN A 86 -1.42 -6.64 6.55
CA GLN A 86 -2.16 -6.83 7.80
C GLN A 86 -1.36 -6.38 9.04
N ASP A 87 -0.06 -6.60 9.08
CA ASP A 87 0.85 -6.15 10.16
C ASP A 87 1.29 -4.69 10.05
N LEU A 88 0.76 -3.94 9.04
CA LEU A 88 1.01 -2.52 8.74
C LEU A 88 2.48 -2.15 8.51
N ALA A 89 3.43 -3.05 8.76
CA ALA A 89 4.88 -2.81 8.69
C ALA A 89 5.31 -1.51 9.43
N LEU A 90 4.72 -1.28 10.60
CA LEU A 90 5.06 -0.16 11.49
C LEU A 90 5.95 -0.63 12.64
N VAL A 91 6.95 0.18 12.95
CA VAL A 91 7.85 -0.06 14.08
C VAL A 91 7.27 0.61 15.33
N ASN A 92 6.72 -0.17 16.25
CA ASN A 92 5.99 0.31 17.41
C ASN A 92 6.76 1.32 18.26
N LEU A 93 8.06 1.13 18.47
CA LEU A 93 8.92 1.99 19.31
C LEU A 93 9.42 3.24 18.59
N MET A 94 9.10 3.42 17.32
CA MET A 94 9.49 4.61 16.57
C MET A 94 8.38 5.67 16.60
N PRO A 95 8.75 6.96 16.58
CA PRO A 95 7.78 8.06 16.46
C PRO A 95 7.10 8.03 15.09
N LEU A 96 5.89 8.59 15.03
CA LEU A 96 5.04 8.67 13.84
C LEU A 96 5.80 9.17 12.61
N TRP A 97 6.50 10.31 12.71
CA TRP A 97 7.22 10.89 11.58
C TRP A 97 8.31 9.96 11.01
N ARG A 98 8.98 9.17 11.86
CA ARG A 98 9.97 8.21 11.40
C ARG A 98 9.34 7.00 10.72
N ASN A 99 8.23 6.48 11.28
CA ASN A 99 7.46 5.40 10.63
C ASN A 99 6.96 5.81 9.25
N PHE A 100 6.46 7.04 9.13
CA PHE A 100 5.94 7.56 7.87
C PHE A 100 6.99 7.59 6.77
N PHE A 101 8.20 8.02 7.08
CA PHE A 101 9.31 8.15 6.13
C PHE A 101 10.30 6.96 6.15
N LEU A 102 9.98 5.87 6.82
CA LEU A 102 10.90 4.73 6.94
C LEU A 102 11.32 4.20 5.56
N GLY A 103 12.64 4.25 5.30
CA GLY A 103 13.23 3.90 4.00
C GLY A 103 13.05 4.92 2.88
N ARG A 104 12.49 6.12 3.20
CA ARG A 104 12.29 7.26 2.28
C ARG A 104 12.60 8.59 2.98
N GLU A 105 13.59 8.58 3.87
CA GLU A 105 13.95 9.73 4.68
C GLU A 105 14.42 10.90 3.80
N MET A 106 13.94 12.10 4.13
CA MET A 106 14.38 13.31 3.47
C MET A 106 15.75 13.70 4.01
N VAL A 107 16.73 13.77 3.11
CA VAL A 107 18.10 14.15 3.46
C VAL A 107 18.54 15.38 2.69
N LYS A 108 19.20 16.31 3.39
CA LYS A 108 19.92 17.42 2.82
C LYS A 108 21.41 17.09 2.79
N ARG A 109 22.01 17.15 1.62
CA ARG A 109 23.46 16.99 1.45
C ARG A 109 24.17 18.33 1.60
N ILE A 110 25.19 18.37 2.45
CA ILE A 110 26.08 19.53 2.65
C ILE A 110 27.50 19.01 2.56
N GLY A 111 28.13 19.16 1.39
CA GLY A 111 29.42 18.53 1.10
C GLY A 111 29.34 16.99 1.19
N PRO A 112 30.28 16.33 1.93
CA PRO A 112 30.27 14.89 2.09
C PRO A 112 29.24 14.38 3.12
N PHE A 113 28.56 15.26 3.86
CA PHE A 113 27.66 14.89 4.92
C PHE A 113 26.19 14.93 4.47
N SER A 114 25.41 13.98 4.99
CA SER A 114 23.95 13.90 4.77
C SER A 114 23.22 14.07 6.10
N TRP A 115 22.31 15.04 6.16
CA TRP A 115 21.52 15.36 7.35
C TRP A 115 20.06 15.11 7.11
N ILE A 116 19.38 14.46 8.06
CA ILE A 116 17.95 14.20 7.98
C ILE A 116 17.17 15.51 8.25
N GLU A 117 16.27 15.88 7.35
CA GLU A 117 15.40 17.07 7.46
C GLU A 117 14.22 16.86 8.41
N ARG A 118 14.51 16.60 9.70
CA ARG A 118 13.51 16.22 10.71
C ARG A 118 12.35 17.19 10.81
N ARG A 119 12.61 18.50 10.78
CA ARG A 119 11.55 19.53 10.89
C ARG A 119 10.58 19.46 9.72
N LYS A 120 11.09 19.28 8.51
CA LYS A 120 10.29 19.18 7.28
C LYS A 120 9.45 17.90 7.30
N MET A 121 10.06 16.77 7.64
CA MET A 121 9.36 15.48 7.74
C MET A 121 8.23 15.52 8.77
N ARG A 122 8.43 16.12 9.95
CA ARG A 122 7.38 16.29 10.97
C ARG A 122 6.20 17.11 10.46
N LYS A 123 6.46 18.21 9.76
CA LYS A 123 5.39 19.03 9.18
C LYS A 123 4.60 18.25 8.14
N ILE A 124 5.28 17.60 7.20
CA ILE A 124 4.64 16.81 6.13
C ILE A 124 3.76 15.70 6.72
N VAL A 125 4.21 15.02 7.77
CA VAL A 125 3.38 13.96 8.40
C VAL A 125 2.11 14.52 8.99
N VAL A 126 2.17 15.67 9.69
CA VAL A 126 0.96 16.31 10.24
C VAL A 126 0.00 16.67 9.12
N ASP A 127 0.50 17.28 8.04
CA ASP A 127 -0.32 17.66 6.88
C ASP A 127 -0.93 16.41 6.22
N ALA A 128 -0.14 15.37 5.96
CA ALA A 128 -0.60 14.13 5.32
C ALA A 128 -1.63 13.34 6.17
N MET A 129 -1.48 13.36 7.49
CA MET A 129 -2.45 12.72 8.39
C MET A 129 -3.76 13.51 8.47
N ASN A 130 -3.68 14.84 8.51
CA ASN A 130 -4.86 15.71 8.44
C ASN A 130 -5.62 15.49 7.13
N ASP A 131 -4.91 15.29 6.05
CA ASP A 131 -5.47 15.03 4.72
C ASP A 131 -6.33 13.75 4.66
N VAL A 132 -6.06 12.77 5.51
CA VAL A 132 -6.89 11.56 5.66
C VAL A 132 -7.85 11.63 6.86
N GLY A 133 -8.06 12.83 7.41
CA GLY A 133 -9.04 13.08 8.46
C GLY A 133 -8.56 12.74 9.86
N ILE A 134 -7.24 12.57 10.09
CA ILE A 134 -6.67 12.30 11.41
C ILE A 134 -5.86 13.48 11.91
N SER A 135 -6.31 14.07 13.01
CA SER A 135 -5.60 15.15 13.68
C SER A 135 -4.44 14.59 14.51
N VAL A 136 -3.22 14.89 14.09
CA VAL A 136 -2.00 14.53 14.82
C VAL A 136 -1.65 15.64 15.79
N ARG A 137 -1.68 15.32 17.08
CA ARG A 137 -1.30 16.27 18.16
C ARG A 137 0.21 16.42 18.25
N ASN A 138 0.93 15.32 18.15
CA ASN A 138 2.39 15.30 18.26
C ASN A 138 2.99 14.28 17.25
N PRO A 139 3.73 14.72 16.22
CA PRO A 139 4.38 13.81 15.28
C PRO A 139 5.54 12.99 15.91
N ASP A 140 6.01 13.36 17.09
CA ASP A 140 7.01 12.60 17.86
C ASP A 140 6.38 11.51 18.75
N GLU A 141 5.06 11.39 18.76
CA GLU A 141 4.38 10.32 19.50
C GLU A 141 4.73 8.97 18.95
N THR A 142 4.99 8.02 19.85
CA THR A 142 5.36 6.65 19.51
C THR A 142 4.12 5.89 19.01
N VAL A 143 4.24 5.21 17.88
CA VAL A 143 3.13 4.47 17.24
C VAL A 143 2.52 3.41 18.17
N ALA A 144 3.27 2.90 19.15
CA ALA A 144 2.76 1.95 20.14
C ALA A 144 1.52 2.47 20.90
N PHE A 145 1.39 3.79 21.11
CA PHE A 145 0.28 4.40 21.84
C PHE A 145 -0.93 4.74 20.96
N MET A 146 -0.86 4.47 19.67
CA MET A 146 -1.93 4.71 18.71
C MET A 146 -2.89 3.52 18.63
N SER A 147 -4.16 3.79 18.40
CA SER A 147 -5.19 2.79 18.15
C SER A 147 -4.94 2.03 16.84
N GLY A 148 -5.60 0.88 16.65
CA GLY A 148 -5.53 0.10 15.41
C GLY A 148 -5.92 0.93 14.19
N GLY A 149 -7.02 1.69 14.29
CA GLY A 149 -7.49 2.57 13.22
C GLY A 149 -6.52 3.70 12.88
N GLU A 150 -5.88 4.32 13.88
CA GLU A 150 -4.85 5.35 13.64
C GLU A 150 -3.62 4.77 12.96
N ARG A 151 -3.17 3.57 13.36
CA ARG A 151 -2.05 2.88 12.70
C ARG A 151 -2.38 2.54 11.25
N GLN A 152 -3.61 2.10 10.97
CA GLN A 152 -4.07 1.84 9.61
C GLN A 152 -4.04 3.13 8.77
N ALA A 153 -4.52 4.22 9.33
CA ALA A 153 -4.51 5.52 8.66
C ALA A 153 -3.08 6.04 8.37
N ILE A 154 -2.10 5.79 9.24
CA ILE A 154 -0.69 6.10 8.96
C ILE A 154 -0.23 5.38 7.69
N ALA A 155 -0.53 4.09 7.56
CA ALA A 155 -0.13 3.31 6.40
C ALA A 155 -0.81 3.80 5.11
N ILE A 156 -2.09 4.13 5.16
CA ILE A 156 -2.85 4.70 4.04
C ILE A 156 -2.32 6.10 3.68
N ALA A 157 -2.19 7.00 4.65
CA ALA A 157 -1.66 8.35 4.43
C ALA A 157 -0.25 8.33 3.82
N ARG A 158 0.59 7.41 4.30
CA ARG A 158 1.94 7.18 3.74
C ARG A 158 1.87 6.78 2.27
N ALA A 159 1.02 5.82 1.91
CA ALA A 159 0.85 5.39 0.53
C ALA A 159 0.37 6.53 -0.37
N ILE A 160 -0.63 7.28 0.06
CA ILE A 160 -1.15 8.45 -0.65
C ILE A 160 -0.06 9.50 -0.85
N HIS A 161 0.66 9.86 0.21
CA HIS A 161 1.71 10.88 0.17
C HIS A 161 2.84 10.54 -0.80
N PHE A 162 3.20 9.26 -0.89
CA PHE A 162 4.25 8.79 -1.79
C PHE A 162 3.76 8.49 -3.21
N GLY A 163 2.54 8.91 -3.56
CA GLY A 163 2.04 8.89 -4.92
C GLY A 163 1.49 7.56 -5.38
N ALA A 164 0.81 6.83 -4.48
CA ALA A 164 0.09 5.62 -4.87
C ALA A 164 -0.92 5.93 -5.98
N LYS A 165 -0.92 5.12 -7.02
CA LYS A 165 -1.96 5.05 -8.05
C LYS A 165 -2.91 3.87 -7.79
N LEU A 166 -2.34 2.80 -7.25
CA LEU A 166 -3.04 1.63 -6.73
C LEU A 166 -2.63 1.39 -5.29
N LEU A 167 -3.59 1.37 -4.40
CA LEU A 167 -3.42 1.02 -2.99
C LEU A 167 -4.01 -0.38 -2.75
N ILE A 168 -3.18 -1.32 -2.41
CA ILE A 168 -3.58 -2.68 -2.07
C ILE A 168 -3.67 -2.79 -0.55
N LEU A 169 -4.81 -3.23 -0.03
CA LEU A 169 -5.05 -3.44 1.39
C LEU A 169 -5.30 -4.92 1.65
N ASP A 170 -4.46 -5.53 2.48
CA ASP A 170 -4.60 -6.93 2.87
C ASP A 170 -5.30 -7.01 4.23
N GLU A 171 -6.56 -7.45 4.21
CA GLU A 171 -7.44 -7.56 5.38
C GLU A 171 -7.48 -6.30 6.27
N PRO A 172 -7.76 -5.11 5.71
CA PRO A 172 -7.56 -3.83 6.40
C PRO A 172 -8.44 -3.62 7.64
N THR A 173 -9.45 -4.46 7.83
CA THR A 173 -10.41 -4.38 8.95
C THR A 173 -10.31 -5.57 9.91
N ALA A 174 -9.39 -6.50 9.67
CA ALA A 174 -9.17 -7.62 10.57
C ALA A 174 -8.74 -7.12 11.96
N ALA A 175 -9.35 -7.68 13.00
CA ALA A 175 -9.10 -7.33 14.40
C ALA A 175 -9.41 -5.87 14.81
N LEU A 176 -10.20 -5.13 14.03
CA LEU A 176 -10.69 -3.80 14.36
C LEU A 176 -12.11 -3.85 14.93
N SER A 177 -12.42 -2.91 15.82
CA SER A 177 -13.80 -2.67 16.27
C SER A 177 -14.67 -2.12 15.12
N VAL A 178 -16.00 -2.20 15.28
CA VAL A 178 -16.94 -1.67 14.26
C VAL A 178 -16.70 -0.18 13.97
N GLY A 179 -16.39 0.61 15.02
CA GLY A 179 -16.09 2.03 14.85
C GLY A 179 -14.79 2.29 14.09
N GLU A 180 -13.75 1.51 14.35
CA GLU A 180 -12.48 1.61 13.64
C GLU A 180 -12.61 1.13 12.19
N THR A 181 -13.35 0.05 11.95
CA THR A 181 -13.68 -0.44 10.61
C THR A 181 -14.32 0.65 9.75
N ARG A 182 -15.31 1.36 10.31
CA ARG A 182 -15.96 2.48 9.59
C ARG A 182 -14.96 3.55 9.19
N LYS A 183 -14.07 3.95 10.09
CA LYS A 183 -13.02 4.95 9.80
C LYS A 183 -12.08 4.48 8.69
N VAL A 184 -11.68 3.21 8.70
CA VAL A 184 -10.83 2.65 7.64
C VAL A 184 -11.54 2.71 6.28
N LEU A 185 -12.83 2.39 6.22
CA LEU A 185 -13.62 2.51 4.98
C LEU A 185 -13.72 3.97 4.51
N GLU A 186 -13.90 4.92 5.43
CA GLU A 186 -13.88 6.36 5.12
C GLU A 186 -12.51 6.79 4.53
N HIS A 187 -11.39 6.28 5.06
CA HIS A 187 -10.06 6.55 4.51
C HIS A 187 -9.87 5.94 3.11
N ILE A 188 -10.45 4.77 2.84
CA ILE A 188 -10.43 4.13 1.50
C ILE A 188 -11.23 4.98 0.50
N GLU A 189 -12.41 5.47 0.90
CA GLU A 189 -13.22 6.37 0.06
C GLU A 189 -12.50 7.68 -0.21
N GLU A 190 -11.80 8.23 0.79
CA GLU A 190 -11.01 9.46 0.63
C GLU A 190 -9.84 9.24 -0.34
N ALA A 191 -9.14 8.09 -0.27
CA ALA A 191 -8.13 7.72 -1.25
C ALA A 191 -8.71 7.68 -2.68
N LYS A 192 -9.89 7.08 -2.86
CA LYS A 192 -10.59 7.05 -4.15
C LYS A 192 -10.92 8.46 -4.65
N LYS A 193 -11.44 9.36 -3.80
CA LYS A 193 -11.74 10.76 -4.17
C LYS A 193 -10.51 11.51 -4.68
N ARG A 194 -9.31 11.10 -4.25
CA ARG A 194 -8.03 11.63 -4.71
C ARG A 194 -7.51 10.96 -6.00
N GLY A 195 -8.32 10.10 -6.62
CA GLY A 195 -8.00 9.45 -7.89
C GLY A 195 -7.19 8.17 -7.74
N ILE A 196 -7.07 7.62 -6.51
CA ILE A 196 -6.34 6.39 -6.23
C ILE A 196 -7.30 5.21 -6.37
N SER A 197 -6.89 4.17 -7.11
CA SER A 197 -7.62 2.89 -7.15
C SER A 197 -7.24 2.03 -5.94
N VAL A 198 -8.21 1.24 -5.41
CA VAL A 198 -8.00 0.45 -4.19
C VAL A 198 -8.44 -1.00 -4.41
#